data_6ff67b9d013232928df63d60f2ec6676
#
_entry.id   6ff67b9d013232928df63d60f2ec6676
#
_cell.length_a   1.000
_cell.length_b   1.000
_cell.length_c   1.000
_cell.angle_alpha   90.00
_cell.angle_beta   90.00
_cell.angle_gamma   90.00
#
_symmetry.space_group_name_H-M   'P 1'
#
loop_
_entity.id
_entity.type
_entity.pdbx_description
1 polymer ?
#
loop_
_entity_poly.entity_id
_entity_poly.type
_entity_poly.pdbx_seq_one_letter_code
_entity_poly.pdbx_strand_id
1 'polypeptide(L)'
;MRTVKEISNITGISVRTLHYYDEIGLLKPTDKSDAGYRLYDDKALEQLQQILFFREFDIPLKEIKAVMDNPALDRNHILKMQREMLLTKIKRMERLVASIDDILKGDNKMDFAIFNKTEMDEMFQAMVEHMPEEIKQKAIDEFGGLNQWHEHYIKAISSDEMQKSYRKMMEWYGGKEKFLDTVKNPLSKEVVASYQKRMDAILEKLAGKRECPVDSFEVKEIIGEYGFVMKQLYQLKDEKGMMLSHAQSYCNEEVKKATDEKYGSGAAQFFMQAIETFYK
;
A
#
# COMPACT_ATOMS: atom_id res chain seq x y z
N MET A 1 33.25 12.54 26.67
CA MET A 1 33.96 11.97 25.51
C MET A 1 34.25 10.51 25.73
N ARG A 2 33.98 9.64 24.77
CA ARG A 2 34.21 8.18 24.82
C ARG A 2 35.11 7.75 23.66
N THR A 3 35.95 6.77 23.91
CA THR A 3 36.82 6.17 22.88
C THR A 3 36.02 5.18 21.99
N VAL A 4 36.55 4.88 20.82
CA VAL A 4 35.97 3.86 19.90
C VAL A 4 35.77 2.52 20.60
N LYS A 5 36.71 2.11 21.48
CA LYS A 5 36.65 0.84 22.22
C LYS A 5 35.49 0.83 23.24
N GLU A 6 35.28 1.93 23.95
CA GLU A 6 34.17 2.07 24.90
C GLU A 6 32.82 2.02 24.16
N ILE A 7 32.71 2.71 23.02
CA ILE A 7 31.50 2.67 22.21
C ILE A 7 31.22 1.25 21.68
N SER A 8 32.23 0.57 21.16
CA SER A 8 32.16 -0.80 20.70
C SER A 8 31.61 -1.73 21.79
N ASN A 9 32.13 -1.57 23.03
CA ASN A 9 31.68 -2.38 24.18
C ASN A 9 30.23 -2.08 24.58
N ILE A 10 29.78 -0.84 24.50
CA ILE A 10 28.40 -0.45 24.89
C ILE A 10 27.38 -0.85 23.82
N THR A 11 27.72 -0.71 22.55
CA THR A 11 26.78 -0.88 21.44
C THR A 11 26.83 -2.26 20.78
N GLY A 12 27.90 -3.03 21.05
CA GLY A 12 28.13 -4.35 20.42
C GLY A 12 28.65 -4.28 18.98
N ILE A 13 28.76 -3.08 18.38
CA ILE A 13 29.33 -2.93 17.03
C ILE A 13 30.85 -2.97 17.05
N SER A 14 31.46 -3.50 15.99
CA SER A 14 32.93 -3.62 15.94
C SER A 14 33.62 -2.24 15.81
N VAL A 15 34.82 -2.16 16.35
CA VAL A 15 35.72 -0.99 16.15
C VAL A 15 35.91 -0.71 14.65
N ARG A 16 36.02 -1.76 13.83
CA ARG A 16 36.13 -1.65 12.38
C ARG A 16 34.88 -0.98 11.75
N THR A 17 33.70 -1.30 12.24
CA THR A 17 32.44 -0.68 11.77
C THR A 17 32.41 0.80 12.09
N LEU A 18 32.85 1.21 13.30
CA LEU A 18 32.92 2.61 13.69
C LEU A 18 33.95 3.40 12.86
N HIS A 19 35.10 2.79 12.53
CA HIS A 19 36.06 3.38 11.62
C HIS A 19 35.47 3.56 10.20
N TYR A 20 34.77 2.54 9.72
CA TYR A 20 34.11 2.61 8.42
C TYR A 20 33.03 3.69 8.37
N TYR A 21 32.26 3.88 9.44
CA TYR A 21 31.26 4.96 9.51
C TYR A 21 31.92 6.35 9.45
N ASP A 22 33.09 6.52 10.06
CA ASP A 22 33.89 7.74 9.94
C ASP A 22 34.41 7.93 8.51
N GLU A 23 34.95 6.90 7.88
CA GLU A 23 35.46 6.93 6.50
C GLU A 23 34.41 7.35 5.47
N ILE A 24 33.19 6.80 5.56
CA ILE A 24 32.09 7.16 4.66
C ILE A 24 31.37 8.45 5.07
N GLY A 25 31.79 9.07 6.19
CA GLY A 25 31.21 10.31 6.73
C GLY A 25 29.78 10.15 7.25
N LEU A 26 29.41 8.94 7.71
CA LEU A 26 28.12 8.66 8.33
C LEU A 26 28.11 9.00 9.82
N LEU A 27 29.22 8.75 10.52
CA LEU A 27 29.45 9.13 11.92
C LEU A 27 30.89 9.60 12.08
N LYS A 28 31.08 10.90 12.31
CA LYS A 28 32.41 11.47 12.53
C LYS A 28 32.74 11.55 14.01
N PRO A 29 34.02 11.32 14.41
CA PRO A 29 34.42 11.61 15.77
C PRO A 29 34.31 13.11 16.04
N THR A 30 33.95 13.45 17.27
CA THR A 30 33.83 14.84 17.73
C THR A 30 35.22 15.46 17.91
N ASP A 31 36.21 14.64 18.35
CA ASP A 31 37.57 15.08 18.63
C ASP A 31 38.58 13.91 18.48
N LYS A 32 39.84 14.21 18.64
CA LYS A 32 40.91 13.22 18.77
C LYS A 32 41.73 13.52 20.02
N SER A 33 42.13 12.47 20.76
CA SER A 33 43.06 12.63 21.90
C SER A 33 44.46 13.03 21.43
N ASP A 34 45.31 13.48 22.33
CA ASP A 34 46.72 13.80 22.07
C ASP A 34 47.49 12.65 21.41
N ALA A 35 47.08 11.40 21.69
CA ALA A 35 47.64 10.19 21.08
C ALA A 35 46.95 9.81 19.76
N GLY A 36 46.07 10.66 19.19
CA GLY A 36 45.39 10.46 17.91
C GLY A 36 44.17 9.53 17.96
N TYR A 37 43.70 9.08 19.12
CA TYR A 37 42.51 8.24 19.24
C TYR A 37 41.23 9.05 19.02
N ARG A 38 40.30 8.51 18.26
CA ARG A 38 38.97 9.09 18.01
C ARG A 38 38.15 9.15 19.29
N LEU A 39 37.56 10.32 19.55
CA LEU A 39 36.72 10.59 20.70
C LEU A 39 35.32 11.03 20.20
N TYR A 40 34.28 10.58 20.89
CA TYR A 40 32.89 10.84 20.56
C TYR A 40 32.17 11.43 21.80
N ASP A 41 31.42 12.49 21.59
CA ASP A 41 30.56 13.09 22.62
C ASP A 41 29.15 12.46 22.63
N ASP A 42 28.28 12.98 23.48
CA ASP A 42 26.94 12.48 23.63
C ASP A 42 26.07 12.73 22.36
N LYS A 43 26.36 13.81 21.59
CA LYS A 43 25.67 14.06 20.31
C LYS A 43 26.04 13.01 19.26
N ALA A 44 27.33 12.67 19.18
CA ALA A 44 27.77 11.60 18.28
C ALA A 44 27.20 10.25 18.67
N LEU A 45 26.99 9.99 19.97
CA LEU A 45 26.32 8.78 20.44
C LEU A 45 24.83 8.75 20.10
N GLU A 46 24.14 9.89 20.21
CA GLU A 46 22.75 10.00 19.75
C GLU A 46 22.63 9.74 18.25
N GLN A 47 23.57 10.27 17.46
CA GLN A 47 23.65 10.02 16.02
C GLN A 47 23.90 8.54 15.72
N LEU A 48 24.82 7.91 16.45
CA LEU A 48 25.09 6.48 16.34
C LEU A 48 23.84 5.65 16.66
N GLN A 49 23.12 6.00 17.72
CA GLN A 49 21.89 5.31 18.09
C GLN A 49 20.84 5.34 16.95
N GLN A 50 20.69 6.48 16.28
CA GLN A 50 19.79 6.60 15.12
C GLN A 50 20.25 5.72 13.95
N ILE A 51 21.55 5.71 13.65
CA ILE A 51 22.15 4.86 12.61
C ILE A 51 21.86 3.38 12.90
N LEU A 52 22.16 2.93 14.11
CA LEU A 52 21.96 1.55 14.53
C LEU A 52 20.48 1.17 14.44
N PHE A 53 19.59 2.08 14.81
CA PHE A 53 18.17 1.87 14.69
C PHE A 53 17.74 1.59 13.24
N PHE A 54 18.17 2.39 12.28
CA PHE A 54 17.89 2.14 10.87
C PHE A 54 18.49 0.83 10.37
N ARG A 55 19.64 0.42 10.92
CA ARG A 55 20.28 -0.87 10.60
C ARG A 55 19.46 -2.09 11.04
N GLU A 56 18.67 -1.97 12.11
CA GLU A 56 17.71 -3.02 12.53
C GLU A 56 16.62 -3.31 11.48
N PHE A 57 16.44 -2.41 10.53
CA PHE A 57 15.53 -2.55 9.40
C PHE A 57 16.23 -2.83 8.06
N ASP A 58 17.49 -3.24 8.11
CA ASP A 58 18.32 -3.54 6.94
C ASP A 58 18.44 -2.39 5.93
N ILE A 59 18.22 -1.13 6.37
CA ILE A 59 18.35 0.05 5.52
C ILE A 59 19.82 0.21 5.11
N PRO A 60 20.12 0.37 3.81
CA PRO A 60 21.48 0.57 3.32
C PRO A 60 22.12 1.83 3.90
N LEU A 61 23.43 1.78 4.24
CA LEU A 61 24.14 2.92 4.83
C LEU A 61 24.07 4.19 3.98
N LYS A 62 24.00 4.08 2.67
CA LYS A 62 23.84 5.20 1.74
C LYS A 62 22.50 5.93 1.95
N GLU A 63 21.43 5.18 2.18
CA GLU A 63 20.10 5.75 2.43
C GLU A 63 20.03 6.35 3.84
N ILE A 64 20.60 5.67 4.84
CA ILE A 64 20.72 6.22 6.20
C ILE A 64 21.44 7.56 6.16
N LYS A 65 22.56 7.66 5.44
CA LYS A 65 23.31 8.89 5.30
C LYS A 65 22.48 9.99 4.65
N ALA A 66 21.73 9.69 3.59
CA ALA A 66 20.86 10.65 2.92
C ALA A 66 19.76 11.20 3.86
N VAL A 67 19.21 10.36 4.74
CA VAL A 67 18.24 10.78 5.77
C VAL A 67 18.90 11.64 6.84
N MET A 68 20.06 11.23 7.35
CA MET A 68 20.77 11.93 8.41
C MET A 68 21.34 13.29 7.97
N ASP A 69 21.72 13.42 6.70
CA ASP A 69 22.27 14.65 6.11
C ASP A 69 21.17 15.60 5.59
N ASN A 70 19.89 15.21 5.65
CA ASN A 70 18.78 16.03 5.14
C ASN A 70 18.42 17.15 6.13
N PRO A 71 18.66 18.43 5.81
CA PRO A 71 18.40 19.55 6.70
C PRO A 71 16.91 19.81 6.97
N ALA A 72 16.00 19.24 6.15
CA ALA A 72 14.56 19.33 6.36
C ALA A 72 14.04 18.34 7.41
N LEU A 73 14.86 17.37 7.84
CA LEU A 73 14.51 16.35 8.82
C LEU A 73 15.17 16.66 10.15
N ASP A 74 14.40 17.20 11.09
CA ASP A 74 14.86 17.33 12.46
C ASP A 74 14.85 15.98 13.21
N ARG A 75 15.47 15.96 14.38
CA ARG A 75 15.53 14.77 15.25
C ARG A 75 14.15 14.16 15.54
N ASN A 76 13.15 15.00 15.78
CA ASN A 76 11.79 14.54 16.12
C ASN A 76 11.13 13.87 14.92
N HIS A 77 11.38 14.37 13.72
CA HIS A 77 10.88 13.76 12.50
C HIS A 77 11.50 12.37 12.27
N ILE A 78 12.82 12.25 12.44
CA ILE A 78 13.53 10.96 12.35
C ILE A 78 12.98 9.97 13.38
N LEU A 79 12.80 10.37 14.64
CA LEU A 79 12.24 9.51 15.69
C LEU A 79 10.78 9.07 15.39
N LYS A 80 9.97 9.94 14.80
CA LYS A 80 8.61 9.57 14.34
C LYS A 80 8.67 8.51 13.25
N MET A 81 9.51 8.69 12.24
CA MET A 81 9.70 7.69 11.18
C MET A 81 10.13 6.35 11.77
N GLN A 82 11.11 6.34 12.67
CA GLN A 82 11.59 5.14 13.35
C GLN A 82 10.47 4.45 14.15
N ARG A 83 9.65 5.22 14.87
CA ARG A 83 8.50 4.70 15.61
C ARG A 83 7.48 4.02 14.68
N GLU A 84 7.14 4.62 13.54
CA GLU A 84 6.22 4.02 12.57
C GLU A 84 6.78 2.73 11.97
N MET A 85 8.08 2.68 11.68
CA MET A 85 8.75 1.45 11.23
C MET A 85 8.66 0.34 12.29
N LEU A 86 8.88 0.66 13.57
CA LEU A 86 8.73 -0.31 14.66
C LEU A 86 7.30 -0.81 14.80
N LEU A 87 6.31 0.06 14.74
CA LEU A 87 4.91 -0.32 14.82
C LEU A 87 4.52 -1.27 13.68
N THR A 88 5.02 -1.01 12.48
CA THR A 88 4.83 -1.90 11.33
C THR A 88 5.47 -3.28 11.56
N LYS A 89 6.69 -3.32 12.12
CA LYS A 89 7.37 -4.58 12.45
C LYS A 89 6.64 -5.35 13.55
N ILE A 90 6.14 -4.67 14.58
CA ILE A 90 5.33 -5.28 15.65
C ILE A 90 4.08 -5.92 15.06
N LYS A 91 3.29 -5.19 14.28
CA LYS A 91 2.09 -5.74 13.61
C LYS A 91 2.40 -6.98 12.77
N ARG A 92 3.55 -6.98 12.07
CA ARG A 92 3.99 -8.16 11.31
C ARG A 92 4.30 -9.35 12.23
N MET A 93 4.98 -9.13 13.35
CA MET A 93 5.31 -10.20 14.30
C MET A 93 4.05 -10.76 14.97
N GLU A 94 3.11 -9.92 15.35
CA GLU A 94 1.81 -10.32 15.91
C GLU A 94 1.05 -11.23 14.94
N ARG A 95 1.05 -10.91 13.64
CA ARG A 95 0.43 -11.76 12.60
C ARG A 95 1.10 -13.13 12.49
N LEU A 96 2.44 -13.18 12.57
CA LEU A 96 3.17 -14.45 12.53
C LEU A 96 2.85 -15.31 13.77
N VAL A 97 2.76 -14.70 14.93
CA VAL A 97 2.37 -15.39 16.17
C VAL A 97 0.95 -15.95 16.04
N ALA A 98 -0.01 -15.12 15.58
CA ALA A 98 -1.39 -15.57 15.37
C ALA A 98 -1.46 -16.76 14.39
N SER A 99 -0.69 -16.72 13.30
CA SER A 99 -0.61 -17.85 12.35
C SER A 99 -0.06 -19.13 12.99
N ILE A 100 0.92 -19.02 13.87
CA ILE A 100 1.47 -20.16 14.63
C ILE A 100 0.41 -20.70 15.61
N ASP A 101 -0.30 -19.82 16.30
CA ASP A 101 -1.35 -20.19 17.25
C ASP A 101 -2.50 -20.95 16.56
N ASP A 102 -2.87 -20.56 15.33
CA ASP A 102 -3.89 -21.25 14.53
C ASP A 102 -3.41 -22.66 14.14
N ILE A 103 -2.15 -22.82 13.74
CA ILE A 103 -1.54 -24.13 13.47
C ILE A 103 -1.54 -25.01 14.72
N LEU A 104 -1.20 -24.46 15.88
CA LEU A 104 -1.16 -25.19 17.16
C LEU A 104 -2.55 -25.63 17.62
N LYS A 105 -3.62 -24.93 17.25
CA LYS A 105 -5.02 -25.31 17.52
C LYS A 105 -5.55 -26.41 16.59
N GLY A 106 -4.74 -26.86 15.62
CA GLY A 106 -5.10 -27.95 14.71
C GLY A 106 -5.75 -27.46 13.40
N ASP A 107 -5.86 -26.16 13.18
CA ASP A 107 -6.21 -25.56 11.89
C ASP A 107 -5.00 -25.67 10.94
N ASN A 108 -4.66 -26.92 10.61
CA ASN A 108 -3.44 -27.30 9.93
C ASN A 108 -3.56 -27.05 8.42
N LYS A 109 -3.78 -25.80 8.05
CA LYS A 109 -3.50 -25.32 6.70
C LYS A 109 -2.36 -24.32 6.83
N MET A 110 -1.18 -24.72 6.34
CA MET A 110 -0.23 -23.75 5.80
C MET A 110 -0.97 -23.06 4.65
N ASP A 111 -1.85 -22.15 5.03
CA ASP A 111 -2.60 -21.40 4.08
C ASP A 111 -1.68 -20.28 3.62
N PHE A 112 -1.19 -20.40 2.38
CA PHE A 112 -0.58 -19.29 1.66
C PHE A 112 -1.65 -18.24 1.30
N ALA A 113 -2.75 -18.20 2.06
CA ALA A 113 -3.78 -17.20 1.93
C ALA A 113 -3.18 -15.80 2.14
N ILE A 114 -3.53 -14.89 1.27
CA ILE A 114 -3.06 -13.49 1.33
C ILE A 114 -3.51 -12.85 2.64
N PHE A 115 -4.70 -13.21 3.13
CA PHE A 115 -5.27 -12.71 4.37
C PHE A 115 -5.39 -13.83 5.39
N ASN A 116 -5.01 -13.54 6.65
CA ASN A 116 -5.35 -14.39 7.78
C ASN A 116 -6.80 -14.16 8.21
N LYS A 117 -7.32 -15.02 9.10
CA LYS A 117 -8.70 -14.96 9.57
C LYS A 117 -9.05 -13.60 10.18
N THR A 118 -8.19 -13.06 11.03
CA THR A 118 -8.40 -11.75 11.67
C THR A 118 -8.51 -10.62 10.64
N GLU A 119 -7.67 -10.63 9.61
CA GLU A 119 -7.73 -9.63 8.55
C GLU A 119 -9.01 -9.74 7.72
N MET A 120 -9.47 -10.97 7.46
CA MET A 120 -10.75 -11.21 6.77
C MET A 120 -11.94 -10.74 7.61
N ASP A 121 -11.91 -11.00 8.91
CA ASP A 121 -12.92 -10.53 9.86
C ASP A 121 -12.97 -9.00 9.90
N GLU A 122 -11.82 -8.33 9.98
CA GLU A 122 -11.71 -6.87 9.96
C GLU A 122 -12.20 -6.26 8.64
N MET A 123 -11.89 -6.90 7.51
CA MET A 123 -12.38 -6.47 6.19
C MET A 123 -13.90 -6.59 6.09
N PHE A 124 -14.49 -7.68 6.60
CA PHE A 124 -15.94 -7.85 6.65
C PHE A 124 -16.59 -6.78 7.53
N GLN A 125 -16.06 -6.54 8.72
CA GLN A 125 -16.56 -5.51 9.63
C GLN A 125 -16.51 -4.12 8.99
N ALA A 126 -15.39 -3.74 8.38
CA ALA A 126 -15.26 -2.47 7.68
C ALA A 126 -16.27 -2.33 6.53
N MET A 127 -16.48 -3.40 5.75
CA MET A 127 -17.48 -3.43 4.68
C MET A 127 -18.89 -3.19 5.23
N VAL A 128 -19.27 -3.90 6.29
CA VAL A 128 -20.62 -3.78 6.90
C VAL A 128 -20.83 -2.41 7.53
N GLU A 129 -19.80 -1.83 8.16
CA GLU A 129 -19.86 -0.50 8.80
C GLU A 129 -20.09 0.63 7.79
N HIS A 130 -19.43 0.56 6.63
CA HIS A 130 -19.51 1.62 5.61
C HIS A 130 -20.63 1.42 4.58
N MET A 131 -21.31 0.26 4.62
CA MET A 131 -22.40 -0.05 3.69
C MET A 131 -23.68 0.73 4.03
N PRO A 132 -24.46 1.21 3.01
CA PRO A 132 -25.77 1.78 3.25
C PRO A 132 -26.71 0.78 3.94
N GLU A 133 -27.50 1.24 4.92
CA GLU A 133 -28.33 0.37 5.75
C GLU A 133 -29.34 -0.47 4.94
N GLU A 134 -29.91 0.10 3.86
CA GLU A 134 -30.81 -0.65 2.95
C GLU A 134 -30.13 -1.85 2.27
N ILE A 135 -28.87 -1.69 1.85
CA ILE A 135 -28.09 -2.75 1.19
C ILE A 135 -27.68 -3.80 2.23
N LYS A 136 -27.28 -3.35 3.40
CA LYS A 136 -26.93 -4.21 4.53
C LYS A 136 -28.11 -5.10 4.95
N GLN A 137 -29.30 -4.52 5.08
CA GLN A 137 -30.48 -5.28 5.45
C GLN A 137 -30.86 -6.31 4.37
N LYS A 138 -30.80 -5.95 3.09
CA LYS A 138 -31.03 -6.90 1.99
C LYS A 138 -30.04 -8.08 2.01
N ALA A 139 -28.75 -7.80 2.27
CA ALA A 139 -27.76 -8.87 2.38
C ALA A 139 -28.03 -9.76 3.60
N ILE A 140 -28.37 -9.20 4.76
CA ILE A 140 -28.72 -9.97 5.95
C ILE A 140 -29.92 -10.89 5.67
N ASP A 141 -30.94 -10.40 4.98
CA ASP A 141 -32.14 -11.16 4.64
C ASP A 141 -31.82 -12.28 3.63
N GLU A 142 -30.98 -12.00 2.62
CA GLU A 142 -30.57 -12.95 1.58
C GLU A 142 -29.76 -14.11 2.16
N PHE A 143 -28.80 -13.84 3.05
CA PHE A 143 -27.94 -14.85 3.63
C PHE A 143 -28.52 -15.53 4.89
N GLY A 144 -29.66 -15.06 5.39
CA GLY A 144 -30.32 -15.61 6.58
C GLY A 144 -29.72 -15.15 7.91
N GLY A 145 -28.96 -14.04 7.90
CA GLY A 145 -28.37 -13.41 9.07
C GLY A 145 -26.94 -12.95 8.88
N LEU A 146 -26.49 -12.07 9.76
CA LEU A 146 -25.13 -11.50 9.68
C LEU A 146 -24.02 -12.57 9.82
N ASN A 147 -24.22 -13.57 10.70
CA ASN A 147 -23.24 -14.63 10.90
C ASN A 147 -23.11 -15.52 9.65
N GLN A 148 -24.23 -15.92 9.04
CA GLN A 148 -24.26 -16.72 7.81
C GLN A 148 -23.64 -15.96 6.64
N TRP A 149 -23.91 -14.66 6.55
CA TRP A 149 -23.25 -13.80 5.56
C TRP A 149 -21.75 -13.72 5.78
N HIS A 150 -21.30 -13.55 7.03
CA HIS A 150 -19.88 -13.55 7.39
C HIS A 150 -19.19 -14.89 7.01
N GLU A 151 -19.79 -16.04 7.35
CA GLU A 151 -19.25 -17.35 6.96
C GLU A 151 -19.14 -17.50 5.43
N HIS A 152 -20.16 -17.05 4.70
CA HIS A 152 -20.13 -17.03 3.24
C HIS A 152 -19.02 -16.15 2.69
N TYR A 153 -18.86 -14.97 3.27
CA TYR A 153 -17.79 -14.02 2.89
C TYR A 153 -16.40 -14.61 3.12
N ILE A 154 -16.13 -15.19 4.29
CA ILE A 154 -14.86 -15.86 4.58
C ILE A 154 -14.58 -16.98 3.58
N LYS A 155 -15.57 -17.82 3.31
CA LYS A 155 -15.45 -18.90 2.33
C LYS A 155 -15.16 -18.39 0.91
N ALA A 156 -15.81 -17.33 0.49
CA ALA A 156 -15.60 -16.71 -0.82
C ALA A 156 -14.17 -16.13 -0.95
N ILE A 157 -13.73 -15.36 0.03
CA ILE A 157 -12.37 -14.77 0.03
C ILE A 157 -11.28 -15.86 0.07
N SER A 158 -11.53 -16.96 0.76
CA SER A 158 -10.57 -18.07 0.88
C SER A 158 -10.48 -18.94 -0.38
N SER A 159 -11.31 -18.72 -1.40
CA SER A 159 -11.23 -19.47 -2.65
C SER A 159 -9.94 -19.15 -3.44
N ASP A 160 -9.38 -20.13 -4.13
CA ASP A 160 -8.16 -19.98 -4.93
C ASP A 160 -8.27 -18.86 -5.98
N GLU A 161 -9.45 -18.70 -6.57
CA GLU A 161 -9.73 -17.66 -7.56
C GLU A 161 -9.67 -16.27 -6.95
N MET A 162 -10.32 -16.06 -5.80
CA MET A 162 -10.30 -14.79 -5.09
C MET A 162 -8.90 -14.47 -4.57
N GLN A 163 -8.17 -15.46 -4.07
CA GLN A 163 -6.79 -15.30 -3.62
C GLN A 163 -5.85 -14.85 -4.76
N LYS A 164 -6.03 -15.39 -5.98
CA LYS A 164 -5.29 -14.93 -7.17
C LYS A 164 -5.64 -13.50 -7.55
N SER A 165 -6.93 -13.15 -7.49
CA SER A 165 -7.42 -11.80 -7.78
C SER A 165 -6.88 -10.78 -6.78
N TYR A 166 -6.92 -11.09 -5.49
CA TYR A 166 -6.35 -10.23 -4.45
C TYR A 166 -4.84 -10.06 -4.60
N ARG A 167 -4.12 -11.09 -5.02
CA ARG A 167 -2.66 -10.99 -5.24
C ARG A 167 -2.31 -9.93 -6.28
N LYS A 168 -3.05 -9.89 -7.40
CA LYS A 168 -2.90 -8.84 -8.42
C LYS A 168 -3.33 -7.46 -7.87
N MET A 169 -4.43 -7.41 -7.13
CA MET A 169 -4.95 -6.18 -6.55
C MET A 169 -3.94 -5.55 -5.57
N MET A 170 -3.23 -6.35 -4.77
CA MET A 170 -2.21 -5.83 -3.85
C MET A 170 -1.11 -5.03 -4.57
N GLU A 171 -0.76 -5.42 -5.81
CA GLU A 171 0.23 -4.70 -6.60
C GLU A 171 -0.23 -3.27 -6.92
N TRP A 172 -1.53 -3.09 -7.21
CA TRP A 172 -2.11 -1.78 -7.52
C TRP A 172 -2.07 -0.82 -6.33
N TYR A 173 -2.23 -1.35 -5.13
CA TYR A 173 -2.15 -0.57 -3.88
C TYR A 173 -0.72 -0.37 -3.39
N GLY A 174 0.26 -1.11 -3.92
CA GLY A 174 1.65 -1.08 -3.46
C GLY A 174 1.90 -1.93 -2.23
N GLY A 175 1.06 -2.94 -1.99
CA GLY A 175 1.20 -3.95 -0.95
C GLY A 175 -0.05 -4.14 -0.10
N LYS A 176 -0.05 -5.25 0.64
CA LYS A 176 -1.15 -5.68 1.48
C LYS A 176 -1.54 -4.66 2.56
N GLU A 177 -0.55 -4.09 3.23
CA GLU A 177 -0.82 -3.15 4.34
C GLU A 177 -1.57 -1.91 3.85
N LYS A 178 -1.18 -1.37 2.70
CA LYS A 178 -1.85 -0.21 2.13
C LYS A 178 -3.25 -0.52 1.63
N PHE A 179 -3.47 -1.72 1.08
CA PHE A 179 -4.80 -2.17 0.72
C PHE A 179 -5.72 -2.27 1.95
N LEU A 180 -5.26 -2.94 3.03
CA LEU A 180 -6.03 -3.06 4.26
C LEU A 180 -6.31 -1.69 4.92
N ASP A 181 -5.36 -0.77 4.86
CA ASP A 181 -5.57 0.60 5.34
C ASP A 181 -6.67 1.31 4.54
N THR A 182 -6.66 1.19 3.21
CA THR A 182 -7.71 1.76 2.34
C THR A 182 -9.09 1.17 2.64
N VAL A 183 -9.18 -0.14 2.90
CA VAL A 183 -10.45 -0.81 3.25
C VAL A 183 -10.98 -0.32 4.60
N LYS A 184 -10.10 -0.12 5.58
CA LYS A 184 -10.48 0.34 6.93
C LYS A 184 -10.78 1.84 7.00
N ASN A 185 -10.16 2.63 6.14
CA ASN A 185 -10.26 4.09 6.09
C ASN A 185 -10.75 4.55 4.70
N PRO A 186 -11.98 4.20 4.28
CA PRO A 186 -12.52 4.60 2.98
C PRO A 186 -12.72 6.12 2.91
N LEU A 187 -12.74 6.64 1.70
CA LEU A 187 -13.09 8.04 1.45
C LEU A 187 -14.53 8.33 1.92
N SER A 188 -14.79 9.58 2.33
CA SER A 188 -16.15 9.98 2.71
C SER A 188 -17.12 9.86 1.53
N LYS A 189 -18.42 9.67 1.83
CA LYS A 189 -19.47 9.52 0.80
C LYS A 189 -19.52 10.71 -0.16
N GLU A 190 -19.28 11.92 0.35
CA GLU A 190 -19.27 13.15 -0.44
C GLU A 190 -18.09 13.17 -1.42
N VAL A 191 -16.92 12.73 -0.97
CA VAL A 191 -15.72 12.64 -1.82
C VAL A 191 -15.90 11.58 -2.89
N VAL A 192 -16.43 10.40 -2.55
CA VAL A 192 -16.74 9.33 -3.51
C VAL A 192 -17.73 9.83 -4.56
N ALA A 193 -18.84 10.47 -4.14
CA ALA A 193 -19.84 11.03 -5.07
C ALA A 193 -19.25 12.08 -6.01
N SER A 194 -18.31 12.92 -5.51
CA SER A 194 -17.61 13.91 -6.33
C SER A 194 -16.75 13.25 -7.41
N TYR A 195 -16.00 12.20 -7.07
CA TYR A 195 -15.21 11.45 -8.04
C TYR A 195 -16.08 10.69 -9.04
N GLN A 196 -17.19 10.09 -8.60
CA GLN A 196 -18.14 9.43 -9.49
C GLN A 196 -18.71 10.38 -10.53
N LYS A 197 -19.16 11.57 -10.11
CA LYS A 197 -19.64 12.61 -11.02
C LYS A 197 -18.57 13.04 -12.02
N ARG A 198 -17.32 13.16 -11.58
CA ARG A 198 -16.20 13.48 -12.46
C ARG A 198 -15.92 12.37 -13.46
N MET A 199 -15.96 11.10 -13.03
CA MET A 199 -15.81 9.95 -13.93
C MET A 199 -16.90 9.91 -14.99
N ASP A 200 -18.15 10.13 -14.64
CA ASP A 200 -19.27 10.18 -15.60
C ASP A 200 -19.02 11.27 -16.66
N ALA A 201 -18.62 12.48 -16.25
CA ALA A 201 -18.31 13.55 -17.18
C ALA A 201 -17.12 13.22 -18.10
N ILE A 202 -16.10 12.52 -17.62
CA ILE A 202 -14.95 12.06 -18.41
C ILE A 202 -15.41 11.02 -19.45
N LEU A 203 -16.23 10.05 -19.03
CA LEU A 203 -16.74 9.01 -19.94
C LEU A 203 -17.71 9.58 -20.99
N GLU A 204 -18.49 10.62 -20.66
CA GLU A 204 -19.29 11.37 -21.65
C GLU A 204 -18.40 12.07 -22.68
N LYS A 205 -17.31 12.73 -22.26
CA LYS A 205 -16.34 13.33 -23.17
C LYS A 205 -15.70 12.26 -24.07
N LEU A 206 -15.32 11.12 -23.50
CA LEU A 206 -14.74 10.01 -24.25
C LEU A 206 -15.71 9.45 -25.30
N ALA A 207 -16.98 9.29 -24.92
CA ALA A 207 -18.04 8.87 -25.83
C ALA A 207 -18.24 9.84 -27.01
N GLY A 208 -18.09 11.13 -26.77
CA GLY A 208 -18.10 12.15 -27.82
C GLY A 208 -16.93 12.10 -28.81
N LYS A 209 -15.89 11.30 -28.51
CA LYS A 209 -14.68 11.13 -29.35
C LYS A 209 -14.64 9.80 -30.11
N ARG A 210 -15.75 9.06 -30.19
CA ARG A 210 -15.81 7.73 -30.85
C ARG A 210 -15.41 7.72 -32.32
N GLU A 211 -15.55 8.85 -33.02
CA GLU A 211 -15.11 9.01 -34.40
C GLU A 211 -13.62 9.33 -34.55
N CYS A 212 -12.93 9.59 -33.43
CA CYS A 212 -11.50 9.88 -33.45
C CYS A 212 -10.70 8.55 -33.35
N PRO A 213 -9.47 8.51 -33.90
CA PRO A 213 -8.56 7.39 -33.65
C PRO A 213 -8.30 7.21 -32.15
N VAL A 214 -8.31 5.97 -31.66
CA VAL A 214 -8.10 5.64 -30.24
C VAL A 214 -6.73 6.08 -29.71
N ASP A 215 -5.76 6.27 -30.59
CA ASP A 215 -4.40 6.73 -30.27
C ASP A 215 -4.21 8.24 -30.46
N SER A 216 -5.27 8.99 -30.81
CA SER A 216 -5.21 10.45 -30.95
C SER A 216 -4.85 11.12 -29.61
N PHE A 217 -4.28 12.32 -29.69
CA PHE A 217 -3.86 13.07 -28.50
C PHE A 217 -5.04 13.36 -27.57
N GLU A 218 -6.18 13.76 -28.13
CA GLU A 218 -7.39 14.08 -27.37
C GLU A 218 -7.94 12.87 -26.61
N VAL A 219 -7.93 11.68 -27.21
CA VAL A 219 -8.36 10.43 -26.57
C VAL A 219 -7.38 10.06 -25.46
N LYS A 220 -6.08 10.16 -25.69
CA LYS A 220 -5.05 9.88 -24.68
C LYS A 220 -5.15 10.84 -23.49
N GLU A 221 -5.40 12.12 -23.72
CA GLU A 221 -5.60 13.11 -22.65
C GLU A 221 -6.79 12.73 -21.76
N ILE A 222 -7.92 12.35 -22.36
CA ILE A 222 -9.12 11.92 -21.63
C ILE A 222 -8.86 10.63 -20.82
N ILE A 223 -8.17 9.64 -21.40
CA ILE A 223 -7.81 8.40 -20.69
C ILE A 223 -6.84 8.68 -19.53
N GLY A 224 -5.88 9.59 -19.72
CA GLY A 224 -4.98 10.02 -18.64
C GLY A 224 -5.75 10.69 -17.48
N GLU A 225 -6.72 11.57 -17.79
CA GLU A 225 -7.60 12.16 -16.77
C GLU A 225 -8.43 11.07 -16.06
N TYR A 226 -8.97 10.11 -16.80
CA TYR A 226 -9.74 9.00 -16.26
C TYR A 226 -8.91 8.15 -15.31
N GLY A 227 -7.71 7.74 -15.73
CA GLY A 227 -6.77 6.99 -14.88
C GLY A 227 -6.40 7.72 -13.60
N PHE A 228 -6.14 9.02 -13.70
CA PHE A 228 -5.87 9.85 -12.52
C PHE A 228 -7.04 9.86 -11.54
N VAL A 229 -8.28 10.02 -12.01
CA VAL A 229 -9.48 9.99 -11.15
C VAL A 229 -9.66 8.63 -10.49
N MET A 230 -9.49 7.54 -11.25
CA MET A 230 -9.54 6.18 -10.75
C MET A 230 -8.49 5.93 -9.66
N LYS A 231 -7.26 6.40 -9.89
CA LYS A 231 -6.18 6.33 -8.90
C LYS A 231 -6.53 7.00 -7.57
N GLN A 232 -7.11 8.19 -7.63
CA GLN A 232 -7.51 8.93 -6.44
C GLN A 232 -8.71 8.29 -5.73
N LEU A 233 -9.75 7.90 -6.48
CA LEU A 233 -10.95 7.28 -5.93
C LEU A 233 -10.65 5.98 -5.19
N TYR A 234 -9.82 5.12 -5.77
CA TYR A 234 -9.44 3.84 -5.18
C TYR A 234 -8.15 3.90 -4.35
N GLN A 235 -7.56 5.08 -4.18
CA GLN A 235 -6.33 5.31 -3.41
C GLN A 235 -5.17 4.41 -3.84
N LEU A 236 -5.01 4.20 -5.15
CA LEU A 236 -4.01 3.30 -5.72
C LEU A 236 -2.60 3.94 -5.70
N LYS A 237 -1.58 3.09 -5.62
CA LYS A 237 -0.21 3.50 -5.93
C LYS A 237 0.01 3.64 -7.44
N ASP A 238 -0.55 2.70 -8.20
CA ASP A 238 -0.45 2.64 -9.65
C ASP A 238 -1.80 2.20 -10.23
N GLU A 239 -2.35 2.99 -11.15
CA GLU A 239 -3.64 2.75 -11.76
C GLU A 239 -3.59 1.80 -12.96
N LYS A 240 -2.42 1.56 -13.57
CA LYS A 240 -2.29 0.80 -14.82
C LYS A 240 -2.98 -0.56 -14.77
N GLY A 241 -2.70 -1.35 -13.74
CA GLY A 241 -3.27 -2.69 -13.57
C GLY A 241 -4.80 -2.67 -13.44
N MET A 242 -5.33 -1.72 -12.66
CA MET A 242 -6.78 -1.54 -12.51
C MET A 242 -7.41 -1.07 -13.82
N MET A 243 -6.83 -0.12 -14.50
CA MET A 243 -7.35 0.39 -15.78
C MET A 243 -7.41 -0.71 -16.85
N LEU A 244 -6.38 -1.55 -16.95
CA LEU A 244 -6.39 -2.70 -17.87
C LEU A 244 -7.43 -3.76 -17.45
N SER A 245 -7.63 -4.00 -16.16
CA SER A 245 -8.70 -4.88 -15.68
C SER A 245 -10.09 -4.31 -15.98
N HIS A 246 -10.25 -2.99 -15.82
CA HIS A 246 -11.48 -2.29 -16.17
C HIS A 246 -11.76 -2.36 -17.69
N ALA A 247 -10.75 -2.20 -18.53
CA ALA A 247 -10.90 -2.39 -19.98
C ALA A 247 -11.43 -3.81 -20.31
N GLN A 248 -10.90 -4.84 -19.64
CA GLN A 248 -11.37 -6.22 -19.84
C GLN A 248 -12.82 -6.43 -19.38
N SER A 249 -13.33 -5.66 -18.41
CA SER A 249 -14.72 -5.77 -17.98
C SER A 249 -15.73 -5.46 -19.10
N TYR A 250 -15.36 -4.64 -20.07
CA TYR A 250 -16.19 -4.36 -21.25
C TYR A 250 -16.35 -5.56 -22.21
N CYS A 251 -15.61 -6.66 -22.02
CA CYS A 251 -15.85 -7.92 -22.71
C CYS A 251 -17.05 -8.67 -22.13
N ASN A 252 -17.53 -8.33 -20.93
CA ASN A 252 -18.74 -8.90 -20.36
C ASN A 252 -19.96 -8.29 -21.05
N GLU A 253 -20.90 -9.16 -21.54
CA GLU A 253 -22.06 -8.71 -22.33
C GLU A 253 -23.01 -7.79 -21.54
N GLU A 254 -23.15 -7.98 -20.22
CA GLU A 254 -24.00 -7.11 -19.39
C GLU A 254 -23.36 -5.71 -19.23
N VAL A 255 -22.06 -5.67 -18.95
CA VAL A 255 -21.32 -4.41 -18.81
C VAL A 255 -21.31 -3.64 -20.14
N LYS A 256 -21.06 -4.35 -21.25
CA LYS A 256 -21.09 -3.80 -22.59
C LYS A 256 -22.45 -3.19 -22.92
N LYS A 257 -23.53 -3.96 -22.70
CA LYS A 257 -24.89 -3.51 -22.93
C LYS A 257 -25.23 -2.26 -22.11
N ALA A 258 -24.97 -2.29 -20.81
CA ALA A 258 -25.22 -1.14 -19.92
C ALA A 258 -24.42 0.11 -20.34
N THR A 259 -23.16 -0.09 -20.77
CA THR A 259 -22.32 1.00 -21.25
C THR A 259 -22.83 1.58 -22.58
N ASP A 260 -23.19 0.73 -23.52
CA ASP A 260 -23.72 1.15 -24.81
C ASP A 260 -25.10 1.82 -24.69
N GLU A 261 -25.95 1.38 -23.76
CA GLU A 261 -27.22 2.05 -23.44
C GLU A 261 -27.00 3.44 -22.85
N LYS A 262 -25.99 3.62 -21.98
CA LYS A 262 -25.70 4.91 -21.31
C LYS A 262 -24.98 5.90 -22.20
N TYR A 263 -23.96 5.45 -22.96
CA TYR A 263 -23.04 6.32 -23.70
C TYR A 263 -23.16 6.20 -25.23
N GLY A 264 -24.05 5.34 -25.72
CA GLY A 264 -24.35 5.12 -27.14
C GLY A 264 -23.65 3.88 -27.70
N SER A 265 -24.27 3.29 -28.72
CA SER A 265 -23.81 2.03 -29.36
C SER A 265 -22.34 2.07 -29.73
N GLY A 266 -21.58 1.02 -29.39
CA GLY A 266 -20.14 0.89 -29.62
C GLY A 266 -19.24 1.61 -28.61
N ALA A 267 -19.82 2.28 -27.60
CA ALA A 267 -19.04 2.99 -26.57
C ALA A 267 -18.15 2.03 -25.77
N ALA A 268 -18.68 0.89 -25.37
CA ALA A 268 -17.93 -0.10 -24.59
C ALA A 268 -16.67 -0.58 -25.32
N GLN A 269 -16.80 -0.91 -26.61
CA GLN A 269 -15.66 -1.34 -27.41
C GLN A 269 -14.65 -0.21 -27.59
N PHE A 270 -15.08 1.02 -27.84
CA PHE A 270 -14.20 2.16 -27.97
C PHE A 270 -13.45 2.45 -26.68
N PHE A 271 -14.13 2.43 -25.52
CA PHE A 271 -13.52 2.63 -24.21
C PHE A 271 -12.45 1.58 -23.91
N MET A 272 -12.77 0.30 -24.16
CA MET A 272 -11.81 -0.79 -24.02
C MET A 272 -10.54 -0.53 -24.86
N GLN A 273 -10.69 -0.26 -26.14
CA GLN A 273 -9.58 -0.04 -27.05
C GLN A 273 -8.75 1.20 -26.68
N ALA A 274 -9.39 2.29 -26.28
CA ALA A 274 -8.72 3.51 -25.87
C ALA A 274 -7.88 3.30 -24.60
N ILE A 275 -8.43 2.62 -23.58
CA ILE A 275 -7.70 2.29 -22.36
C ILE A 275 -6.52 1.36 -22.66
N GLU A 276 -6.74 0.31 -23.41
CA GLU A 276 -5.67 -0.63 -23.78
C GLU A 276 -4.56 0.04 -24.58
N THR A 277 -4.90 0.93 -25.50
CA THR A 277 -3.93 1.66 -26.31
C THR A 277 -3.07 2.62 -25.48
N PHE A 278 -3.65 3.19 -24.43
CA PHE A 278 -2.93 4.12 -23.54
C PHE A 278 -1.99 3.41 -22.57
N TYR A 279 -2.41 2.26 -22.02
CA TYR A 279 -1.69 1.57 -20.94
C TYR A 279 -0.82 0.38 -21.39
N LYS A 280 -0.94 -0.12 -22.60
CA LYS A 280 -0.05 -1.15 -23.18
C LYS A 280 1.24 -0.55 -23.70
#